data_479697f4bcafa73adab04af82ff136f0
#
_entry.id   479697f4bcafa73adab04af82ff136f0
#
_cell.length_a   1.000
_cell.length_b   1.000
_cell.length_c   1.000
_cell.angle_alpha   90.00
_cell.angle_beta   90.00
_cell.angle_gamma   90.00
#
_symmetry.space_group_name_H-M   'P 1'
#
loop_
_entity.id
_entity.type
_entity.pdbx_description
1 polymer ?
#
loop_
_entity_poly.entity_id
_entity_poly.type
_entity_poly.pdbx_seq_one_letter_code
_entity_poly.pdbx_strand_id
1 'polypeptide(L)'
;MPCVVHLGIGLARLAGPVRKVEKEIMNTLKEYGIMPQSIASISTIKAKSDEPVVKALQKKFPVYFYTAEELAEIEVPHPSKTVMKHMGTPSVSEAAALLSANNSRLLVPKKKGENYTVAAALDIRTVRQGHIEIVGAGPGDPDLVSVRGRQMLERADLILYAGSLVPRELTLCAK
;
A
#
# COMPACT_ATOMS: atom_id res chain seq x y z
N MET A 1 2.90 7.90 6.65
CA MET A 1 2.40 7.45 5.33
C MET A 1 1.28 6.46 5.58
N PRO A 2 0.09 6.59 5.01
CA PRO A 2 -0.98 5.65 5.26
C PRO A 2 -0.64 4.28 4.65
N CYS A 3 -0.91 3.20 5.40
CA CYS A 3 -0.80 1.84 4.91
C CYS A 3 -2.07 1.50 4.11
N VAL A 4 -2.03 1.65 2.80
CA VAL A 4 -3.20 1.58 1.92
C VAL A 4 -3.03 0.60 0.75
N VAL A 5 -1.85 0.00 0.62
CA VAL A 5 -1.52 -0.94 -0.45
C VAL A 5 -1.65 -2.37 0.05
N HIS A 6 -2.44 -3.16 -0.63
CA HIS A 6 -2.65 -4.58 -0.36
C HIS A 6 -1.94 -5.41 -1.42
N LEU A 7 -1.06 -6.31 -1.00
CA LEU A 7 -0.32 -7.19 -1.89
C LEU A 7 -0.98 -8.55 -1.99
N GLY A 8 -1.11 -9.05 -3.20
CA GLY A 8 -1.46 -10.45 -3.43
C GLY A 8 -0.26 -11.21 -3.96
N ILE A 9 0.04 -12.36 -3.39
CA ILE A 9 1.17 -13.19 -3.76
C ILE A 9 0.70 -14.58 -4.17
N GLY A 10 1.14 -15.02 -5.34
CA GLY A 10 1.07 -16.42 -5.77
C GLY A 10 2.45 -17.05 -5.67
N LEU A 11 2.56 -18.23 -5.10
CA LEU A 11 3.83 -18.94 -4.92
C LEU A 11 3.78 -20.31 -5.60
N ALA A 12 4.86 -20.69 -6.29
CA ALA A 12 5.11 -22.06 -6.67
C ALA A 12 5.35 -22.91 -5.41
N ARG A 13 5.26 -24.22 -5.54
CA ARG A 13 5.63 -25.13 -4.44
C ARG A 13 7.14 -25.04 -4.22
N LEU A 14 7.58 -24.78 -2.98
CA LEU A 14 8.99 -24.56 -2.64
C LEU A 14 9.61 -23.42 -3.46
N ALA A 15 9.06 -22.22 -3.34
CA ALA A 15 9.40 -21.05 -4.16
C ALA A 15 10.89 -20.61 -4.12
N GLY A 16 11.75 -21.32 -3.39
CA GLY A 16 13.21 -21.08 -3.34
C GLY A 16 13.65 -20.36 -2.06
N PRO A 17 14.87 -19.79 -2.03
CA PRO A 17 15.41 -19.13 -0.86
C PRO A 17 14.56 -17.94 -0.44
N VAL A 18 14.02 -17.97 0.77
CA VAL A 18 13.07 -16.97 1.31
C VAL A 18 13.57 -15.53 1.12
N ARG A 19 14.82 -15.27 1.49
CA ARG A 19 15.41 -13.92 1.37
C ARG A 19 15.48 -13.41 -0.08
N LYS A 20 15.75 -14.33 -1.05
CA LYS A 20 15.80 -13.97 -2.47
C LYS A 20 14.40 -13.56 -2.95
N VAL A 21 13.40 -14.39 -2.72
CA VAL A 21 12.01 -14.14 -3.14
C VAL A 21 11.46 -12.87 -2.49
N GLU A 22 11.67 -12.68 -1.20
CA GLU A 22 11.27 -11.46 -0.50
C GLU A 22 11.90 -10.20 -1.12
N LYS A 23 13.22 -10.23 -1.36
CA LYS A 23 13.94 -9.11 -1.96
C LYS A 23 13.43 -8.78 -3.38
N GLU A 24 13.18 -9.80 -4.17
CA GLU A 24 12.66 -9.63 -5.54
C GLU A 24 11.25 -9.04 -5.54
N ILE A 25 10.36 -9.50 -4.65
CA ILE A 25 9.02 -8.92 -4.47
C ILE A 25 9.14 -7.43 -4.13
N MET A 26 9.98 -7.08 -3.14
CA MET A 26 10.17 -5.68 -2.73
C MET A 26 10.79 -4.82 -3.83
N ASN A 27 11.73 -5.36 -4.62
CA ASN A 27 12.29 -4.65 -5.76
C ASN A 27 11.23 -4.38 -6.84
N THR A 28 10.41 -5.39 -7.17
CA THR A 28 9.29 -5.20 -8.11
C THR A 28 8.37 -4.08 -7.66
N LEU A 29 8.02 -4.01 -6.38
CA LEU A 29 7.17 -2.94 -5.84
C LEU A 29 7.84 -1.58 -5.93
N LYS A 30 9.14 -1.51 -5.66
CA LYS A 30 9.92 -0.28 -5.74
C LYS A 30 9.95 0.31 -7.16
N GLU A 31 9.99 -0.53 -8.21
CA GLU A 31 9.88 -0.09 -9.62
C GLU A 31 8.56 0.65 -9.89
N TYR A 32 7.50 0.36 -9.13
CA TYR A 32 6.21 1.04 -9.18
C TYR A 32 6.07 2.16 -8.15
N GLY A 33 7.17 2.59 -7.51
CA GLY A 33 7.16 3.63 -6.49
C GLY A 33 6.48 3.24 -5.16
N ILE A 34 6.20 1.95 -4.95
CA ILE A 34 5.57 1.46 -3.72
C ILE A 34 6.65 1.19 -2.67
N MET A 35 6.57 1.94 -1.58
CA MET A 35 7.46 1.78 -0.44
C MET A 35 6.92 0.72 0.54
N PRO A 36 7.77 -0.07 1.22
CA PRO A 36 7.32 -1.07 2.19
C PRO A 36 6.41 -0.51 3.29
N GLN A 37 6.60 0.75 3.69
CA GLN A 37 5.81 1.44 4.71
C GLN A 37 4.36 1.74 4.27
N SER A 38 4.05 1.68 2.97
CA SER A 38 2.69 1.84 2.47
C SER A 38 1.90 0.53 2.40
N ILE A 39 2.56 -0.61 2.67
CA ILE A 39 1.92 -1.93 2.63
C ILE A 39 1.04 -2.10 3.86
N ALA A 40 -0.26 -2.24 3.65
CA ALA A 40 -1.26 -2.51 4.69
C ALA A 40 -1.33 -4.00 5.03
N SER A 41 -1.29 -4.85 4.01
CA SER A 41 -1.35 -6.31 4.18
C SER A 41 -0.77 -7.06 2.98
N ILE A 42 -0.49 -8.32 3.21
CA ILE A 42 -0.16 -9.30 2.18
C ILE A 42 -1.24 -10.38 2.20
N SER A 43 -1.59 -10.91 1.04
CA SER A 43 -2.61 -11.94 0.92
C SER A 43 -2.22 -13.01 -0.08
N THR A 44 -2.69 -14.23 0.18
CA THR A 44 -2.45 -15.39 -0.68
C THR A 44 -3.55 -16.43 -0.52
N ILE A 45 -3.49 -17.48 -1.30
CA ILE A 45 -4.42 -18.61 -1.16
C ILE A 45 -4.09 -19.47 0.07
N LYS A 46 -5.09 -19.94 0.78
CA LYS A 46 -4.97 -20.75 2.02
C LYS A 46 -4.08 -21.98 1.84
N ALA A 47 -4.10 -22.62 0.67
CA ALA A 47 -3.25 -23.75 0.33
C ALA A 47 -1.74 -23.46 0.38
N LYS A 48 -1.33 -22.19 0.52
CA LYS A 48 0.05 -21.72 0.59
C LYS A 48 0.45 -21.16 1.97
N SER A 49 -0.39 -21.32 2.98
CA SER A 49 -0.14 -20.84 4.36
C SER A 49 1.17 -21.35 4.97
N ASP A 50 1.56 -22.57 4.63
CA ASP A 50 2.75 -23.22 5.19
C ASP A 50 4.05 -22.94 4.44
N GLU A 51 4.00 -22.24 3.31
CA GLU A 51 5.20 -21.90 2.53
C GLU A 51 6.17 -21.02 3.36
N PRO A 52 7.47 -21.33 3.37
CA PRO A 52 8.46 -20.60 4.17
C PRO A 52 8.50 -19.10 3.90
N VAL A 53 8.25 -18.70 2.65
CA VAL A 53 8.18 -17.28 2.24
C VAL A 53 7.01 -16.59 2.94
N VAL A 54 5.83 -17.23 3.00
CA VAL A 54 4.65 -16.68 3.67
C VAL A 54 4.91 -16.51 5.17
N LYS A 55 5.47 -17.53 5.83
CA LYS A 55 5.84 -17.47 7.26
C LYS A 55 6.85 -16.36 7.57
N ALA A 56 7.77 -16.08 6.66
CA ALA A 56 8.72 -14.98 6.83
C ALA A 56 8.03 -13.61 6.67
N LEU A 57 7.11 -13.48 5.73
CA LEU A 57 6.36 -12.24 5.52
C LEU A 57 5.37 -11.95 6.67
N GLN A 58 4.78 -12.97 7.28
CA GLN A 58 3.92 -12.83 8.48
C GLN A 58 4.63 -12.19 9.68
N LYS A 59 5.95 -12.28 9.76
CA LYS A 59 6.73 -11.62 10.82
C LYS A 59 6.82 -10.10 10.64
N LYS A 60 6.52 -9.59 9.45
CA LYS A 60 6.72 -8.19 9.09
C LYS A 60 5.41 -7.47 8.74
N PHE A 61 4.44 -8.22 8.23
CA PHE A 61 3.18 -7.67 7.71
C PHE A 61 2.00 -8.54 8.16
N PRO A 62 0.80 -7.96 8.31
CA PRO A 62 -0.43 -8.72 8.40
C PRO A 62 -0.62 -9.57 7.13
N VAL A 63 -0.88 -10.88 7.29
CA VAL A 63 -1.10 -11.78 6.16
C VAL A 63 -2.49 -12.39 6.23
N TYR A 64 -3.25 -12.27 5.15
CA TYR A 64 -4.60 -12.84 5.00
C TYR A 64 -4.58 -14.02 4.03
N PHE A 65 -5.43 -14.98 4.31
CA PHE A 65 -5.56 -16.22 3.55
C PHE A 65 -6.98 -16.36 3.02
N TYR A 66 -7.11 -16.57 1.74
CA TYR A 66 -8.39 -16.76 1.06
C TYR A 66 -8.50 -18.16 0.49
N THR A 67 -9.72 -18.67 0.38
CA THR A 67 -9.99 -19.94 -0.27
C THR A 67 -9.95 -19.77 -1.80
N ALA A 68 -9.95 -20.88 -2.53
CA ALA A 68 -9.99 -20.84 -4.00
C ALA A 68 -11.32 -20.28 -4.50
N GLU A 69 -12.40 -20.59 -3.80
CA GLU A 69 -13.76 -20.14 -4.09
C GLU A 69 -13.87 -18.62 -3.95
N GLU A 70 -13.41 -18.04 -2.84
CA GLU A 70 -13.39 -16.60 -2.60
C GLU A 70 -12.59 -15.86 -3.68
N LEU A 71 -11.43 -16.42 -4.08
CA LEU A 71 -10.61 -15.82 -5.13
C LEU A 71 -11.20 -15.98 -6.54
N ALA A 72 -12.00 -17.02 -6.77
CA ALA A 72 -12.66 -17.27 -8.07
C ALA A 72 -13.79 -16.27 -8.35
N GLU A 73 -14.41 -15.70 -7.31
CA GLU A 73 -15.47 -14.69 -7.42
C GLU A 73 -14.94 -13.31 -7.88
N ILE A 74 -13.62 -13.10 -7.79
CA ILE A 74 -13.02 -11.81 -8.13
C ILE A 74 -12.67 -11.74 -9.61
N GLU A 75 -13.23 -10.75 -10.29
CA GLU A 75 -12.87 -10.46 -11.69
C GLU A 75 -11.45 -9.89 -11.74
N VAL A 76 -10.58 -10.52 -12.53
CA VAL A 76 -9.16 -10.15 -12.66
C VAL A 76 -8.81 -9.80 -14.10
N PRO A 77 -7.98 -8.77 -14.32
CA PRO A 77 -7.60 -8.34 -15.68
C PRO A 77 -6.77 -9.38 -16.45
N HIS A 78 -5.97 -10.18 -15.72
CA HIS A 78 -5.01 -11.11 -16.34
C HIS A 78 -5.23 -12.55 -15.88
N PRO A 79 -6.32 -13.21 -16.31
CA PRO A 79 -6.60 -14.59 -15.94
C PRO A 79 -5.55 -15.55 -16.52
N SER A 80 -5.30 -16.65 -15.82
CA SER A 80 -4.35 -17.69 -16.22
C SER A 80 -5.04 -19.06 -16.27
N LYS A 81 -5.08 -19.67 -17.46
CA LYS A 81 -5.64 -21.01 -17.65
C LYS A 81 -4.93 -22.07 -16.81
N THR A 82 -3.61 -21.94 -16.61
CA THR A 82 -2.81 -22.84 -15.77
C THR A 82 -3.20 -22.73 -14.30
N VAL A 83 -3.35 -21.51 -13.78
CA VAL A 83 -3.76 -21.28 -12.38
C VAL A 83 -5.18 -21.75 -12.16
N MET A 84 -6.09 -21.50 -13.09
CA MET A 84 -7.47 -22.01 -13.04
C MET A 84 -7.49 -23.52 -12.93
N LYS A 85 -6.70 -24.25 -13.75
CA LYS A 85 -6.66 -25.71 -13.76
C LYS A 85 -6.11 -26.30 -12.45
N HIS A 86 -5.13 -25.65 -11.82
CA HIS A 86 -4.44 -26.18 -10.64
C HIS A 86 -4.97 -25.67 -9.32
N MET A 87 -5.51 -24.46 -9.29
CA MET A 87 -5.88 -23.75 -8.05
C MET A 87 -7.37 -23.38 -7.99
N GLY A 88 -8.13 -23.63 -9.06
CA GLY A 88 -9.57 -23.30 -9.12
C GLY A 88 -9.88 -21.79 -9.15
N THR A 89 -8.88 -20.95 -9.40
CA THR A 89 -9.05 -19.49 -9.49
C THR A 89 -8.31 -18.93 -10.70
N PRO A 90 -8.82 -17.86 -11.35
CA PRO A 90 -8.17 -17.29 -12.54
C PRO A 90 -6.81 -16.62 -12.24
N SER A 91 -6.62 -16.11 -11.03
CA SER A 91 -5.35 -15.52 -10.60
C SER A 91 -5.29 -15.44 -9.08
N VAL A 92 -4.28 -16.03 -8.45
CA VAL A 92 -4.11 -15.92 -7.00
C VAL A 92 -3.66 -14.51 -6.61
N SER A 93 -2.63 -13.96 -7.27
CA SER A 93 -2.05 -12.68 -6.83
C SER A 93 -2.97 -11.49 -7.07
N GLU A 94 -3.61 -11.38 -8.25
CA GLU A 94 -4.52 -10.26 -8.52
C GLU A 94 -5.80 -10.36 -7.69
N ALA A 95 -6.42 -11.55 -7.64
CA ALA A 95 -7.63 -11.76 -6.88
C ALA A 95 -7.42 -11.50 -5.38
N ALA A 96 -6.34 -12.01 -4.79
CA ALA A 96 -6.03 -11.78 -3.39
C ALA A 96 -5.74 -10.31 -3.07
N ALA A 97 -5.01 -9.60 -3.95
CA ALA A 97 -4.77 -8.17 -3.79
C ALA A 97 -6.07 -7.36 -3.84
N LEU A 98 -6.91 -7.61 -4.85
CA LEU A 98 -8.19 -6.92 -5.02
C LEU A 98 -9.15 -7.21 -3.87
N LEU A 99 -9.29 -8.48 -3.46
CA LEU A 99 -10.17 -8.84 -2.36
C LEU A 99 -9.76 -8.16 -1.05
N SER A 100 -8.46 -8.12 -0.74
CA SER A 100 -7.94 -7.40 0.43
C SER A 100 -8.12 -5.88 0.33
N ALA A 101 -8.14 -5.33 -0.87
CA ALA A 101 -8.38 -3.91 -1.13
C ALA A 101 -9.88 -3.59 -1.37
N ASN A 102 -10.79 -4.47 -0.94
CA ASN A 102 -12.23 -4.30 -1.13
C ASN A 102 -12.64 -4.06 -2.60
N ASN A 103 -12.03 -4.79 -3.52
CA ASN A 103 -12.24 -4.71 -4.97
C ASN A 103 -12.06 -3.29 -5.56
N SER A 104 -11.16 -2.50 -4.95
CA SER A 104 -10.94 -1.13 -5.37
C SER A 104 -10.11 -1.05 -6.66
N ARG A 105 -8.84 -0.65 -6.58
CA ARG A 105 -8.01 -0.37 -7.76
C ARG A 105 -6.72 -1.20 -7.77
N LEU A 106 -6.47 -1.92 -8.86
CA LEU A 106 -5.18 -2.56 -9.10
C LEU A 106 -4.13 -1.49 -9.46
N LEU A 107 -3.05 -1.39 -8.67
CA LEU A 107 -1.91 -0.51 -8.91
C LEU A 107 -0.83 -1.19 -9.73
N VAL A 108 -0.52 -2.44 -9.37
CA VAL A 108 0.47 -3.26 -10.04
C VAL A 108 -0.23 -4.51 -10.55
N PRO A 109 -0.34 -4.67 -11.87
CA PRO A 109 -0.85 -5.90 -12.45
C PRO A 109 0.08 -7.06 -12.13
N LYS A 110 -0.41 -8.29 -12.31
CA LYS A 110 0.35 -9.50 -12.03
C LYS A 110 1.74 -9.49 -12.66
N LYS A 111 2.76 -9.43 -11.84
CA LYS A 111 4.17 -9.61 -12.22
C LYS A 111 4.63 -11.00 -11.85
N LYS A 112 5.34 -11.63 -12.77
CA LYS A 112 5.90 -12.97 -12.57
C LYS A 112 7.38 -12.85 -12.26
N GLY A 113 7.81 -13.45 -11.16
CA GLY A 113 9.19 -13.81 -10.91
C GLY A 113 9.46 -15.26 -11.28
N GLU A 114 10.60 -15.78 -10.85
CA GLU A 114 11.02 -17.17 -11.15
C GLU A 114 10.00 -18.20 -10.59
N ASN A 115 9.66 -18.09 -9.31
CA ASN A 115 8.77 -19.02 -8.62
C ASN A 115 7.65 -18.32 -7.84
N TYR A 116 7.33 -17.07 -8.18
CA TYR A 116 6.27 -16.30 -7.56
C TYR A 116 5.55 -15.41 -8.56
N THR A 117 4.38 -14.95 -8.15
CA THR A 117 3.70 -13.84 -8.79
C THR A 117 3.33 -12.82 -7.71
N VAL A 118 3.35 -11.54 -8.04
CA VAL A 118 2.91 -10.46 -7.15
C VAL A 118 2.01 -9.51 -7.91
N ALA A 119 1.01 -9.01 -7.23
CA ALA A 119 0.15 -7.92 -7.65
C ALA A 119 -0.09 -6.97 -6.48
N ALA A 120 -0.44 -5.73 -6.74
CA ALA A 120 -0.76 -4.77 -5.69
C ALA A 120 -2.05 -4.02 -6.02
N ALA A 121 -2.90 -3.86 -5.03
CA ALA A 121 -4.14 -3.09 -5.13
C ALA A 121 -4.19 -2.00 -4.05
N LEU A 122 -4.89 -0.91 -4.35
CA LEU A 122 -5.09 0.22 -3.46
C LEU A 122 -6.51 0.18 -2.91
N ASP A 123 -6.68 0.22 -1.59
CA ASP A 123 -7.99 0.50 -1.00
C ASP A 123 -8.26 2.02 -1.01
N ILE A 124 -9.01 2.47 -2.00
CA ILE A 124 -9.36 3.89 -2.17
C ILE A 124 -10.21 4.44 -1.01
N ARG A 125 -10.91 3.59 -0.26
CA ARG A 125 -11.72 4.03 0.88
C ARG A 125 -10.86 4.44 2.07
N THR A 126 -9.63 3.94 2.15
CA THR A 126 -8.65 4.30 3.18
C THR A 126 -7.75 5.46 2.76
N VAL A 127 -7.78 5.87 1.50
CA VAL A 127 -7.05 7.05 1.02
C VAL A 127 -7.75 8.28 1.58
N ARG A 128 -7.22 8.82 2.68
CA ARG A 128 -7.61 10.15 3.15
C ARG A 128 -7.18 11.15 2.11
N GLN A 129 -8.11 11.94 1.60
CA GLN A 129 -7.78 13.10 0.78
C GLN A 129 -7.07 14.10 1.70
N GLY A 130 -5.74 14.14 1.63
CA GLY A 130 -4.95 15.17 2.27
C GLY A 130 -5.09 16.47 1.48
N HIS A 131 -5.16 17.59 2.20
CA HIS A 131 -5.09 18.92 1.62
C HIS A 131 -3.80 19.59 2.11
N ILE A 132 -3.05 20.17 1.19
CA ILE A 132 -1.80 20.88 1.50
C ILE A 132 -2.01 22.33 1.11
N GLU A 133 -1.80 23.23 2.08
CA GLU A 133 -1.79 24.66 1.87
C GLU A 133 -0.37 25.20 2.08
N ILE A 134 0.04 26.12 1.22
CA ILE A 134 1.31 26.85 1.37
C ILE A 134 0.95 28.27 1.79
N VAL A 135 1.36 28.63 3.01
CA VAL A 135 1.05 29.92 3.61
C VAL A 135 2.34 30.76 3.72
N GLY A 136 2.31 31.97 3.20
CA GLY A 136 3.38 32.94 3.43
C GLY A 136 3.33 33.47 4.87
N ALA A 137 4.46 33.38 5.58
CA ALA A 137 4.57 33.72 7.01
C ALA A 137 4.72 35.24 7.27
N GLY A 138 4.77 36.06 6.24
CA GLY A 138 5.04 37.49 6.39
C GLY A 138 6.51 37.82 6.72
N PRO A 139 6.83 39.06 7.09
CA PRO A 139 8.21 39.51 7.35
C PRO A 139 8.75 39.17 8.73
N GLY A 140 8.03 38.35 9.52
CA GLY A 140 8.48 37.91 10.86
C GLY A 140 7.52 38.24 12.00
N ASP A 141 6.62 39.19 11.82
CA ASP A 141 5.61 39.53 12.80
C ASP A 141 4.37 38.64 12.56
N PRO A 142 3.90 37.85 13.58
CA PRO A 142 2.74 37.00 13.47
C PRO A 142 1.45 37.72 13.05
N ASP A 143 1.31 39.01 13.33
CA ASP A 143 0.13 39.80 12.97
C ASP A 143 0.13 40.27 11.52
N LEU A 144 1.25 40.10 10.82
CA LEU A 144 1.40 40.46 9.39
C LEU A 144 1.12 39.28 8.44
N VAL A 145 0.64 38.15 8.96
CA VAL A 145 0.14 37.06 8.10
C VAL A 145 -1.22 37.47 7.50
N SER A 146 -1.48 37.05 6.27
CA SER A 146 -2.79 37.32 5.66
C SER A 146 -3.92 36.65 6.43
N VAL A 147 -5.08 37.27 6.48
CA VAL A 147 -6.30 36.70 7.13
C VAL A 147 -6.59 35.30 6.61
N ARG A 148 -6.45 35.08 5.30
CA ARG A 148 -6.67 33.75 4.69
C ARG A 148 -5.61 32.75 5.16
N GLY A 149 -4.34 33.16 5.24
CA GLY A 149 -3.26 32.33 5.76
C GLY A 149 -3.50 31.91 7.20
N ARG A 150 -3.92 32.82 8.06
CA ARG A 150 -4.27 32.55 9.46
C ARG A 150 -5.41 31.52 9.58
N GLN A 151 -6.47 31.67 8.80
CA GLN A 151 -7.59 30.72 8.76
C GLN A 151 -7.17 29.31 8.31
N MET A 152 -6.16 29.20 7.45
CA MET A 152 -5.60 27.91 7.02
C MET A 152 -4.76 27.27 8.14
N LEU A 153 -3.92 28.05 8.81
CA LEU A 153 -3.14 27.61 9.97
C LEU A 153 -4.03 27.10 11.12
N GLU A 154 -5.11 27.84 11.44
CA GLU A 154 -6.09 27.48 12.47
C GLU A 154 -6.80 26.14 12.19
N ARG A 155 -6.93 25.74 10.92
CA ARG A 155 -7.58 24.47 10.52
C ARG A 155 -6.62 23.32 10.29
N ALA A 156 -5.30 23.60 10.33
CA ALA A 156 -4.29 22.63 10.03
C ALA A 156 -4.17 21.54 11.11
N ASP A 157 -4.12 20.28 10.69
CA ASP A 157 -3.79 19.14 11.56
C ASP A 157 -2.27 19.02 11.79
N LEU A 158 -1.46 19.56 10.86
CA LEU A 158 0.00 19.58 10.92
C LEU A 158 0.53 20.82 10.23
N ILE A 159 1.42 21.55 10.91
CA ILE A 159 2.15 22.67 10.35
C ILE A 159 3.65 22.30 10.24
N LEU A 160 4.19 22.40 9.03
CA LEU A 160 5.63 22.31 8.78
C LEU A 160 6.17 23.71 8.47
N TYR A 161 7.16 24.17 9.23
CA TYR A 161 7.71 25.51 9.07
C TYR A 161 9.21 25.53 9.29
N ALA A 162 9.88 26.53 8.70
CA ALA A 162 11.31 26.76 8.90
C ALA A 162 11.53 27.55 10.21
N GLY A 163 11.82 26.85 11.29
CA GLY A 163 11.93 27.45 12.63
C GLY A 163 13.01 28.54 12.80
N SER A 164 13.93 28.68 11.85
CA SER A 164 14.91 29.76 11.80
C SER A 164 14.40 31.04 11.13
N LEU A 165 13.27 30.96 10.39
CA LEU A 165 12.74 32.06 9.57
C LEU A 165 11.31 32.45 9.96
N VAL A 166 10.58 31.56 10.58
CA VAL A 166 9.17 31.73 10.94
C VAL A 166 9.01 31.69 12.45
N PRO A 167 8.43 32.73 13.08
CA PRO A 167 8.22 32.76 14.52
C PRO A 167 7.26 31.65 14.94
N ARG A 168 7.58 31.00 16.07
CA ARG A 168 6.78 29.89 16.61
C ARG A 168 5.36 30.31 16.95
N GLU A 169 5.19 31.57 17.37
CA GLU A 169 3.90 32.18 17.76
C GLU A 169 2.86 32.03 16.65
N LEU A 170 3.30 32.11 15.39
CA LEU A 170 2.42 31.92 14.23
C LEU A 170 1.82 30.50 14.16
N THR A 171 2.51 29.52 14.72
CA THR A 171 2.05 28.12 14.68
C THR A 171 1.17 27.72 15.87
N LEU A 172 1.07 28.58 16.88
CA LEU A 172 0.29 28.30 18.10
C LEU A 172 -1.23 28.38 17.91
N CYS A 173 -1.67 28.92 16.78
CA CYS A 173 -3.09 28.99 16.42
C CYS A 173 -3.65 27.67 15.81
N ALA A 174 -2.78 26.69 15.55
CA ALA A 174 -3.20 25.36 15.05
C ALA A 174 -4.06 24.60 16.09
N LYS A 175 -4.87 23.67 15.60
CA LYS A 175 -5.70 22.80 16.46
C LYS A 175 -4.87 21.87 17.33
#